data_855f06aa4ace50f9cb6d501fb22bdf07
#
_entry.id   855f06aa4ace50f9cb6d501fb22bdf07
#
_cell.length_a   1.000
_cell.length_b   1.000
_cell.length_c   1.000
_cell.angle_alpha   90.00
_cell.angle_beta   90.00
_cell.angle_gamma   90.00
#
_symmetry.space_group_name_H-M   'P 1'
#
loop_
_entity.id
_entity.type
_entity.pdbx_description
1 polymer ?
#
loop_
_entity_poly.entity_id
_entity_poly.type
_entity_poly.pdbx_seq_one_letter_code
_entity_poly.pdbx_strand_id
1 'polypeptide(L)'
;RQMCIRDRYQLVLANSEYKVATDELNDQIKELNMILHKYDEGGMLIGEGPLTADLIDITDKDFKTVNAVSIGIIFVIIMLLFKSISLPIILVGVIEFAIFVNMGIPYYMGTKLPFVASIVIGTIQLGSTVDYAILMTTRYKRERNHGANKYDSITTAHRVSAQSIMVSALSF
;
A
#
# COMPACT_ATOMS: atom_id res chain seq x y z
N ARG A 1 -38.17 -7.97 -14.05
CA ARG A 1 -38.29 -6.51 -13.88
C ARG A 1 -39.35 -6.23 -12.82
N GLN A 2 -38.92 -6.11 -11.56
CA GLN A 2 -39.82 -5.66 -10.49
C GLN A 2 -39.62 -4.15 -10.34
N MET A 3 -40.72 -3.43 -10.44
CA MET A 3 -40.75 -1.98 -10.34
C MET A 3 -41.57 -1.62 -9.10
N CYS A 4 -40.92 -1.12 -8.06
CA CYS A 4 -41.60 -0.59 -6.88
C CYS A 4 -41.60 0.94 -6.97
N ILE A 5 -42.79 1.54 -7.03
CA ILE A 5 -42.97 3.00 -7.01
C ILE A 5 -43.42 3.38 -5.60
N ARG A 6 -42.61 4.14 -4.87
CA ARG A 6 -43.03 4.80 -3.65
C ARG A 6 -42.50 6.24 -3.68
N ASP A 7 -43.43 7.12 -3.79
CA ASP A 7 -43.35 8.58 -3.59
C ASP A 7 -42.39 9.46 -4.41
N ARG A 8 -41.46 9.07 -5.13
CA ARG A 8 -40.54 9.83 -6.02
C ARG A 8 -39.41 8.99 -6.60
N TYR A 9 -39.27 7.75 -6.13
CA TYR A 9 -38.18 6.89 -6.55
C TYR A 9 -38.69 5.67 -7.30
N GLN A 10 -38.04 5.34 -8.39
CA GLN A 10 -38.28 4.08 -9.11
C GLN A 10 -37.07 3.17 -8.88
N LEU A 11 -37.32 1.97 -8.38
CA LEU A 11 -36.29 0.94 -8.27
C LEU A 11 -36.32 0.05 -9.51
N VAL A 12 -35.23 0.07 -10.28
CA VAL A 12 -35.02 -0.82 -11.41
C VAL A 12 -33.95 -1.82 -11.05
N LEU A 13 -34.30 -3.12 -11.06
CA LEU A 13 -33.37 -4.20 -10.82
C LEU A 13 -32.68 -4.57 -12.15
N ALA A 14 -31.38 -4.41 -12.21
CA ALA A 14 -30.51 -4.89 -13.28
C ALA A 14 -29.65 -6.03 -12.75
N ASN A 15 -29.54 -7.11 -13.49
CA ASN A 15 -28.68 -8.24 -13.17
C ASN A 15 -27.52 -8.30 -14.17
N SER A 16 -26.31 -8.46 -13.68
CA SER A 16 -25.12 -8.63 -14.52
C SER A 16 -24.71 -10.10 -14.56
N GLU A 17 -24.17 -10.54 -15.68
CA GLU A 17 -23.56 -11.88 -15.82
C GLU A 17 -22.13 -11.94 -15.32
N TYR A 18 -21.52 -10.77 -15.09
CA TYR A 18 -20.13 -10.68 -14.63
C TYR A 18 -20.04 -10.87 -13.12
N LYS A 19 -18.91 -11.44 -12.69
CA LYS A 19 -18.63 -11.63 -11.26
C LYS A 19 -18.25 -10.30 -10.61
N VAL A 20 -18.60 -10.15 -9.33
CA VAL A 20 -18.22 -8.99 -8.52
C VAL A 20 -16.70 -8.88 -8.45
N ALA A 21 -16.18 -7.65 -8.47
CA ALA A 21 -14.75 -7.31 -8.46
C ALA A 21 -13.97 -7.79 -9.70
N THR A 22 -14.60 -7.79 -10.86
CA THR A 22 -13.92 -7.99 -12.16
C THR A 22 -13.87 -6.68 -12.95
N ASP A 23 -12.85 -6.55 -13.81
CA ASP A 23 -12.69 -5.36 -14.66
C ASP A 23 -13.88 -5.18 -15.59
N GLU A 24 -14.42 -6.29 -16.13
CA GLU A 24 -15.59 -6.28 -17.01
C GLU A 24 -16.84 -5.72 -16.31
N LEU A 25 -17.06 -6.08 -15.03
CA LEU A 25 -18.16 -5.53 -14.26
C LEU A 25 -17.93 -4.04 -13.95
N ASN A 26 -16.71 -3.66 -13.62
CA ASN A 26 -16.38 -2.27 -13.33
C ASN A 26 -16.60 -1.36 -14.55
N ASP A 27 -16.24 -1.81 -15.73
CA ASP A 27 -16.48 -1.07 -16.98
C ASP A 27 -17.97 -0.99 -17.31
N GLN A 28 -18.72 -2.07 -17.13
CA GLN A 28 -20.18 -2.06 -17.25
C GLN A 28 -20.85 -1.09 -16.28
N ILE A 29 -20.40 -1.02 -15.04
CA ILE A 29 -20.91 -0.09 -14.02
C ILE A 29 -20.64 1.37 -14.44
N LYS A 30 -19.46 1.67 -14.97
CA LYS A 30 -19.14 3.02 -15.47
C LYS A 30 -20.05 3.40 -16.63
N GLU A 31 -20.27 2.51 -17.57
CA GLU A 31 -21.14 2.73 -18.71
C GLU A 31 -22.59 2.95 -18.27
N LEU A 32 -23.09 2.11 -17.37
CA LEU A 32 -24.43 2.25 -16.78
C LEU A 32 -24.60 3.57 -16.03
N ASN A 33 -23.59 4.01 -15.28
CA ASN A 33 -23.60 5.30 -14.60
C ASN A 33 -23.65 6.47 -15.60
N MET A 34 -22.88 6.41 -16.66
CA MET A 34 -22.92 7.45 -17.70
C MET A 34 -24.30 7.52 -18.38
N ILE A 35 -24.91 6.37 -18.66
CA ILE A 35 -26.26 6.30 -19.25
C ILE A 35 -27.28 6.84 -18.24
N LEU A 36 -27.19 6.44 -16.98
CA LEU A 36 -28.11 6.86 -15.93
C LEU A 36 -28.11 8.39 -15.77
N HIS A 37 -26.95 8.99 -15.60
CA HIS A 37 -26.81 10.44 -15.43
C HIS A 37 -27.19 11.26 -16.67
N LYS A 38 -27.17 10.64 -17.86
CA LYS A 38 -27.66 11.28 -19.08
C LYS A 38 -29.17 11.49 -19.06
N TYR A 39 -29.93 10.61 -18.41
CA TYR A 39 -31.39 10.64 -18.36
C TYR A 39 -31.96 11.11 -17.04
N ASP A 40 -31.21 10.94 -15.95
CA ASP A 40 -31.60 11.33 -14.60
C ASP A 40 -30.36 11.71 -13.79
N GLU A 41 -30.15 13.00 -13.57
CA GLU A 41 -29.01 13.53 -12.77
C GLU A 41 -29.08 13.07 -11.30
N GLY A 42 -30.27 12.76 -10.78
CA GLY A 42 -30.48 12.25 -9.42
C GLY A 42 -30.48 10.74 -9.32
N GLY A 43 -30.32 10.05 -10.43
CA GLY A 43 -30.27 8.60 -10.49
C GLY A 43 -29.02 8.04 -9.82
N MET A 44 -29.17 6.94 -9.07
CA MET A 44 -28.07 6.32 -8.33
C MET A 44 -28.03 4.82 -8.60
N LEU A 45 -26.86 4.31 -8.95
CA LEU A 45 -26.61 2.88 -9.08
C LEU A 45 -26.26 2.33 -7.71
N ILE A 46 -27.04 1.40 -7.18
CA ILE A 46 -26.84 0.81 -5.86
C ILE A 46 -26.77 -0.71 -5.96
N GLY A 47 -25.97 -1.34 -5.13
CA GLY A 47 -25.85 -2.79 -5.06
C GLY A 47 -24.41 -3.22 -4.78
N GLU A 48 -24.19 -4.53 -4.69
CA GLU A 48 -22.87 -5.09 -4.36
C GLU A 48 -21.82 -4.76 -5.42
N GLY A 49 -22.17 -4.80 -6.70
CA GLY A 49 -21.25 -4.47 -7.80
C GLY A 49 -20.77 -3.03 -7.74
N PRO A 50 -21.66 -2.01 -7.81
CA PRO A 50 -21.28 -0.61 -7.70
C PRO A 50 -20.54 -0.27 -6.41
N LEU A 51 -20.98 -0.79 -5.26
CA LEU A 51 -20.32 -0.59 -3.97
C LEU A 51 -18.87 -1.11 -3.98
N THR A 52 -18.66 -2.30 -4.54
CA THR A 52 -17.34 -2.90 -4.61
C THR A 52 -16.43 -2.12 -5.58
N ALA A 53 -16.97 -1.67 -6.72
CA ALA A 53 -16.23 -0.85 -7.67
C ALA A 53 -15.77 0.48 -7.06
N ASP A 54 -16.67 1.18 -6.38
CA ASP A 54 -16.37 2.43 -5.68
C ASP A 54 -15.35 2.21 -4.54
N LEU A 55 -15.50 1.12 -3.78
CA LEU A 55 -14.57 0.77 -2.71
C LEU A 55 -13.16 0.53 -3.25
N ILE A 56 -13.01 -0.18 -4.36
CA ILE A 56 -11.72 -0.43 -5.00
C ILE A 56 -11.07 0.88 -5.46
N ASP A 57 -11.84 1.75 -6.15
CA ASP A 57 -11.33 3.02 -6.69
C ASP A 57 -10.88 3.98 -5.58
N ILE A 58 -11.73 4.16 -4.55
CA ILE A 58 -11.43 5.00 -3.39
C ILE A 58 -10.21 4.46 -2.66
N THR A 59 -10.16 3.14 -2.41
CA THR A 59 -9.07 2.51 -1.68
C THR A 59 -7.74 2.61 -2.43
N ASP A 60 -7.73 2.43 -3.76
CA ASP A 60 -6.50 2.58 -4.57
C ASP A 60 -5.97 4.01 -4.53
N LYS A 61 -6.85 5.00 -4.62
CA LYS A 61 -6.49 6.41 -4.52
C LYS A 61 -5.97 6.79 -3.14
N ASP A 62 -6.66 6.36 -2.09
CA ASP A 62 -6.26 6.61 -0.71
C ASP A 62 -4.94 5.92 -0.39
N PHE A 63 -4.75 4.70 -0.84
CA PHE A 63 -3.50 3.97 -0.67
C PHE A 63 -2.31 4.69 -1.30
N LYS A 64 -2.44 5.13 -2.56
CA LYS A 64 -1.38 5.90 -3.22
C LYS A 64 -1.05 7.19 -2.46
N THR A 65 -2.07 7.88 -1.96
CA THR A 65 -1.90 9.11 -1.20
C THR A 65 -1.23 8.85 0.15
N VAL A 66 -1.74 7.89 0.91
CA VAL A 66 -1.19 7.52 2.23
C VAL A 66 0.25 7.02 2.10
N ASN A 67 0.52 6.19 1.10
CA ASN A 67 1.87 5.68 0.86
C ASN A 67 2.85 6.80 0.52
N ALA A 68 2.49 7.71 -0.39
CA ALA A 68 3.32 8.85 -0.75
C ALA A 68 3.60 9.79 0.44
N VAL A 69 2.58 10.07 1.25
CA VAL A 69 2.71 10.88 2.48
C VAL A 69 3.59 10.18 3.51
N SER A 70 3.39 8.89 3.73
CA SER A 70 4.18 8.08 4.66
C SER A 70 5.66 8.05 4.28
N ILE A 71 5.97 7.79 3.01
CA ILE A 71 7.33 7.82 2.49
C ILE A 71 7.96 9.21 2.68
N GLY A 72 7.21 10.28 2.38
CA GLY A 72 7.67 11.65 2.56
C GLY A 72 7.98 11.98 4.02
N ILE A 73 7.12 11.60 4.95
CA ILE A 73 7.33 11.81 6.39
C ILE A 73 8.54 11.03 6.89
N ILE A 74 8.66 9.75 6.52
CA ILE A 74 9.79 8.90 6.89
C ILE A 74 11.10 9.48 6.34
N PHE A 75 11.09 9.94 5.11
CA PHE A 75 12.24 10.59 4.49
C PHE A 75 12.70 11.81 5.29
N VAL A 76 11.76 12.68 5.68
CA VAL A 76 12.07 13.87 6.51
C VAL A 76 12.60 13.49 7.88
N ILE A 77 12.00 12.50 8.55
CA ILE A 77 12.47 12.02 9.86
C ILE A 77 13.90 11.50 9.77
N ILE A 78 14.20 10.63 8.81
CA ILE A 78 15.55 10.07 8.62
C ILE A 78 16.55 11.18 8.28
N MET A 79 16.16 12.14 7.45
CA MET A 79 17.01 13.29 7.10
C MET A 79 17.38 14.12 8.32
N LEU A 80 16.42 14.40 9.22
CA LEU A 80 16.63 15.13 10.45
C LEU A 80 17.51 14.35 11.44
N LEU A 81 17.27 13.05 11.60
CA LEU A 81 18.04 12.18 12.49
C LEU A 81 19.49 12.08 12.07
N PHE A 82 19.77 11.93 10.80
CA PHE A 82 21.11 11.68 10.30
C PHE A 82 21.81 12.94 9.79
N LYS A 83 21.10 14.06 9.68
CA LYS A 83 21.62 15.33 9.11
C LYS A 83 22.31 15.12 7.75
N SER A 84 21.74 14.26 6.92
CA SER A 84 22.30 13.85 5.63
C SER A 84 21.15 13.53 4.69
N ILE A 85 21.23 13.96 3.45
CA ILE A 85 20.21 13.69 2.41
C ILE A 85 20.43 12.32 1.75
N SER A 86 21.69 11.87 1.65
CA SER A 86 22.02 10.63 0.95
C SER A 86 21.49 9.38 1.68
N LEU A 87 21.51 9.39 3.03
CA LEU A 87 21.06 8.24 3.81
C LEU A 87 19.56 7.94 3.66
N PRO A 88 18.65 8.95 3.76
CA PRO A 88 17.22 8.72 3.49
C PRO A 88 16.96 8.14 2.12
N ILE A 89 17.62 8.66 1.08
CA ILE A 89 17.44 8.18 -0.30
C ILE A 89 17.77 6.69 -0.40
N ILE A 90 18.91 6.28 0.14
CA ILE A 90 19.34 4.88 0.09
C ILE A 90 18.43 3.99 0.93
N LEU A 91 18.11 4.39 2.17
CA LEU A 91 17.30 3.57 3.07
C LEU A 91 15.88 3.40 2.56
N VAL A 92 15.21 4.49 2.19
CA VAL A 92 13.86 4.45 1.64
C VAL A 92 13.84 3.67 0.32
N GLY A 93 14.82 3.91 -0.57
CA GLY A 93 14.91 3.19 -1.83
C GLY A 93 15.08 1.68 -1.66
N VAL A 94 15.88 1.22 -0.69
CA VAL A 94 16.04 -0.22 -0.41
C VAL A 94 14.75 -0.81 0.18
N ILE A 95 14.06 -0.08 1.05
CA ILE A 95 12.79 -0.54 1.65
C ILE A 95 11.71 -0.65 0.57
N GLU A 96 11.53 0.37 -0.25
CA GLU A 96 10.56 0.36 -1.35
C GLU A 96 10.87 -0.75 -2.35
N PHE A 97 12.13 -0.96 -2.68
CA PHE A 97 12.53 -2.07 -3.54
C PHE A 97 12.18 -3.43 -2.94
N ALA A 98 12.39 -3.63 -1.64
CA ALA A 98 12.02 -4.86 -0.94
C ALA A 98 10.49 -5.09 -0.94
N ILE A 99 9.70 -4.03 -0.72
CA ILE A 99 8.24 -4.09 -0.81
C ILE A 99 7.81 -4.50 -2.23
N PHE A 100 8.41 -3.89 -3.24
CA PHE A 100 8.11 -4.18 -4.64
C PHE A 100 8.38 -5.65 -5.01
N VAL A 101 9.52 -6.18 -4.57
CA VAL A 101 9.87 -7.60 -4.76
C VAL A 101 8.87 -8.50 -4.04
N ASN A 102 8.54 -8.19 -2.78
CA ASN A 102 7.58 -8.98 -2.00
C ASN A 102 6.19 -9.02 -2.64
N MET A 103 5.71 -7.88 -3.15
CA MET A 103 4.43 -7.81 -3.85
C MET A 103 4.46 -8.47 -5.24
N GLY A 104 5.63 -8.59 -5.85
CA GLY A 104 5.81 -9.27 -7.13
C GLY A 104 5.76 -10.81 -7.04
N ILE A 105 6.15 -11.40 -5.90
CA ILE A 105 6.20 -12.86 -5.72
C ILE A 105 4.87 -13.56 -6.01
N PRO A 106 3.71 -13.10 -5.48
CA PRO A 106 2.41 -13.72 -5.74
C PRO A 106 2.04 -13.78 -7.22
N TYR A 107 2.45 -12.78 -8.00
CA TYR A 107 2.23 -12.75 -9.44
C TYR A 107 2.92 -13.93 -10.13
N TYR A 108 4.19 -14.20 -9.78
CA TYR A 108 4.93 -15.37 -10.33
C TYR A 108 4.38 -16.70 -9.83
N MET A 109 3.79 -16.73 -8.64
CA MET A 109 3.15 -17.92 -8.08
C MET A 109 1.72 -18.14 -8.61
N GLY A 110 1.20 -17.24 -9.44
CA GLY A 110 -0.17 -17.31 -9.97
C GLY A 110 -1.26 -17.15 -8.91
N THR A 111 -0.90 -16.58 -7.75
CA THR A 111 -1.84 -16.36 -6.65
C THR A 111 -2.45 -14.97 -6.76
N LYS A 112 -3.78 -14.87 -6.76
CA LYS A 112 -4.50 -13.61 -6.76
C LYS A 112 -4.53 -13.06 -5.33
N LEU A 113 -3.89 -11.93 -5.10
CA LEU A 113 -4.01 -11.20 -3.83
C LEU A 113 -5.29 -10.39 -3.81
N PRO A 114 -6.08 -10.43 -2.71
CA PRO A 114 -7.13 -9.45 -2.48
C PRO A 114 -6.52 -8.04 -2.46
N PHE A 115 -7.24 -7.05 -2.97
CA PHE A 115 -6.75 -5.66 -3.03
C PHE A 115 -6.35 -5.11 -1.64
N VAL A 116 -7.08 -5.49 -0.60
CA VAL A 116 -6.79 -5.10 0.79
C VAL A 116 -5.43 -5.65 1.27
N ALA A 117 -5.05 -6.86 0.83
CA ALA A 117 -3.79 -7.47 1.25
C ALA A 117 -2.57 -6.67 0.79
N SER A 118 -2.60 -6.10 -0.41
CA SER A 118 -1.52 -5.26 -0.94
C SER A 118 -1.28 -4.03 -0.07
N ILE A 119 -2.38 -3.40 0.40
CA ILE A 119 -2.33 -2.22 1.26
C ILE A 119 -1.71 -2.58 2.61
N VAL A 120 -2.21 -3.64 3.23
CA VAL A 120 -1.77 -4.08 4.55
C VAL A 120 -0.29 -4.49 4.53
N ILE A 121 0.12 -5.27 3.53
CA ILE A 121 1.52 -5.71 3.37
C ILE A 121 2.45 -4.51 3.20
N GLY A 122 2.13 -3.57 2.31
CA GLY A 122 2.95 -2.38 2.08
C GLY A 122 3.12 -1.53 3.34
N THR A 123 2.01 -1.25 4.04
CA THR A 123 2.02 -0.40 5.24
C THR A 123 2.77 -1.04 6.40
N ILE A 124 2.52 -2.33 6.68
CA ILE A 124 3.23 -3.06 7.75
C ILE A 124 4.71 -3.17 7.43
N GLN A 125 5.05 -3.54 6.21
CA GLN A 125 6.45 -3.71 5.80
C GLN A 125 7.22 -2.39 5.88
N LEU A 126 6.63 -1.28 5.41
CA LEU A 126 7.25 0.03 5.51
C LEU A 126 7.49 0.41 6.97
N GLY A 127 6.46 0.30 7.82
CA GLY A 127 6.55 0.67 9.25
C GLY A 127 7.58 -0.16 10.02
N SER A 128 7.55 -1.47 9.88
CA SER A 128 8.44 -2.36 10.64
C SER A 128 9.89 -2.35 10.14
N THR A 129 10.13 -2.10 8.85
CA THR A 129 11.48 -2.17 8.27
C THR A 129 12.29 -0.90 8.53
N VAL A 130 11.62 0.25 8.59
CA VAL A 130 12.28 1.55 8.84
C VAL A 130 13.04 1.57 10.15
N ASP A 131 12.48 1.06 11.21
CA ASP A 131 13.09 1.08 12.54
C ASP A 131 14.40 0.28 12.57
N TYR A 132 14.46 -0.85 11.88
CA TYR A 132 15.69 -1.65 11.79
C TYR A 132 16.76 -0.98 10.92
N ALA A 133 16.34 -0.33 9.85
CA ALA A 133 17.24 0.44 9.01
C ALA A 133 17.89 1.61 9.80
N ILE A 134 17.09 2.32 10.61
CA ILE A 134 17.56 3.38 11.50
C ILE A 134 18.48 2.81 12.56
N LEU A 135 18.12 1.71 13.21
CA LEU A 135 18.92 1.05 14.24
C LEU A 135 20.31 0.69 13.73
N MET A 136 20.39 -0.02 12.62
CA MET A 136 21.64 -0.46 12.02
C MET A 136 22.51 0.74 11.58
N THR A 137 21.91 1.74 10.96
CA THR A 137 22.61 2.94 10.49
C THR A 137 23.12 3.78 11.66
N THR A 138 22.35 3.90 12.74
CA THR A 138 22.76 4.60 13.97
C THR A 138 23.95 3.90 14.62
N ARG A 139 23.94 2.58 14.71
CA ARG A 139 25.07 1.78 15.21
C ARG A 139 26.31 1.98 14.35
N TYR A 140 26.17 1.89 13.04
CA TYR A 140 27.28 2.14 12.11
C TYR A 140 27.90 3.53 12.31
N LYS A 141 27.08 4.58 12.36
CA LYS A 141 27.56 5.95 12.61
C LYS A 141 28.25 6.08 13.94
N ARG A 142 27.74 5.45 14.99
CA ARG A 142 28.35 5.48 16.33
C ARG A 142 29.75 4.88 16.29
N GLU A 143 29.94 3.70 15.70
CA GLU A 143 31.24 3.06 15.59
C GLU A 143 32.22 3.91 14.76
N ARG A 144 31.74 4.51 13.66
CA ARG A 144 32.54 5.44 12.86
C ARG A 144 33.01 6.66 13.66
N ASN A 145 32.13 7.21 14.49
CA ASN A 145 32.47 8.36 15.34
C ASN A 145 33.46 8.00 16.46
N HIS A 146 33.55 6.75 16.88
CA HIS A 146 34.55 6.23 17.82
C HIS A 146 35.90 5.91 17.16
N GLY A 147 36.06 6.21 15.87
CA GLY A 147 37.34 6.03 15.15
C GLY A 147 37.53 4.65 14.52
N ALA A 148 36.53 3.74 14.61
CA ALA A 148 36.62 2.47 13.94
C ALA A 148 36.67 2.63 12.41
N ASN A 149 37.35 1.74 11.70
CA ASN A 149 37.40 1.77 10.26
C ASN A 149 36.03 1.38 9.66
N LYS A 150 35.85 1.55 8.36
CA LYS A 150 34.56 1.32 7.67
C LYS A 150 34.09 -0.14 7.78
N TYR A 151 35.02 -1.08 7.65
CA TYR A 151 34.73 -2.51 7.67
C TYR A 151 34.31 -2.98 9.08
N ASP A 152 35.08 -2.59 10.11
CA ASP A 152 34.78 -2.96 11.49
C ASP A 152 33.48 -2.33 11.97
N SER A 153 33.19 -1.08 11.56
CA SER A 153 31.92 -0.40 11.89
C SER A 153 30.73 -1.11 11.33
N ILE A 154 30.79 -1.58 10.07
CA ILE A 154 29.72 -2.35 9.43
C ILE A 154 29.56 -3.71 10.10
N THR A 155 30.65 -4.43 10.35
CA THR A 155 30.62 -5.76 10.97
C THR A 155 30.02 -5.71 12.36
N THR A 156 30.43 -4.72 13.16
CA THR A 156 29.89 -4.52 14.52
C THR A 156 28.41 -4.13 14.49
N ALA A 157 28.03 -3.18 13.64
CA ALA A 157 26.65 -2.78 13.50
C ALA A 157 25.75 -3.95 13.06
N HIS A 158 26.21 -4.75 12.09
CA HIS A 158 25.49 -5.94 11.63
C HIS A 158 25.35 -6.98 12.76
N ARG A 159 26.44 -7.34 13.42
CA ARG A 159 26.43 -8.36 14.49
C ARG A 159 25.48 -8.00 15.63
N VAL A 160 25.43 -6.74 16.04
CA VAL A 160 24.57 -6.28 17.15
C VAL A 160 23.12 -6.16 16.72
N SER A 161 22.87 -5.74 15.48
CA SER A 161 21.49 -5.53 15.00
C SER A 161 20.84 -6.79 14.42
N ALA A 162 21.65 -7.73 13.89
CA ALA A 162 21.13 -8.92 13.20
C ALA A 162 20.21 -9.78 14.09
N GLN A 163 20.56 -9.93 15.37
CA GLN A 163 19.74 -10.72 16.29
C GLN A 163 18.35 -10.11 16.46
N SER A 164 18.25 -8.80 16.67
CA SER A 164 16.96 -8.11 16.79
C SER A 164 16.15 -8.17 15.50
N ILE A 165 16.82 -8.00 14.36
CA ILE A 165 16.20 -8.08 13.03
C ILE A 165 15.65 -9.49 12.76
N MET A 166 16.44 -10.53 13.05
CA MET A 166 16.02 -11.92 12.85
C MET A 166 14.84 -12.31 13.76
N VAL A 167 14.90 -11.93 15.02
CA VAL A 167 13.80 -12.22 15.95
C VAL A 167 12.51 -11.56 15.47
N SER A 168 12.58 -10.33 15.02
CA SER A 168 11.40 -9.64 14.50
C SER A 168 10.90 -10.22 13.18
N ALA A 169 11.80 -10.55 12.27
CA ALA A 169 11.42 -11.15 10.99
C ALA A 169 10.77 -12.54 11.13
N LEU A 170 11.09 -13.25 12.21
CA LEU A 170 10.48 -14.55 12.52
C LEU A 170 9.18 -14.42 13.33
N SER A 171 8.93 -13.25 13.93
CA SER A 171 7.72 -12.98 14.74
C SER A 171 6.56 -12.43 13.90
N PHE A 172 6.84 -11.92 12.72
CA PHE A 172 5.87 -11.44 11.74
C PHE A 172 5.58 -12.51 10.68
#